data_d10d1d3cde7c48cfe9f1687f7d0e8ea5
#
_entry.id   d10d1d3cde7c48cfe9f1687f7d0e8ea5
#
_cell.length_a   1.000
_cell.length_b   1.000
_cell.length_c   1.000
_cell.angle_alpha   90.00
_cell.angle_beta   90.00
_cell.angle_gamma   90.00
#
_symmetry.space_group_name_H-M   'P 1'
#
loop_
_entity.id
_entity.type
_entity.pdbx_description
1 polymer ?
#
loop_
_entity_poly.entity_id
_entity_poly.type
_entity_poly.pdbx_seq_one_letter_code
_entity_poly.pdbx_strand_id
1 'polypeptide(L)'
;PKPPLHSPLKTLFLNFTRPMSESTQHIQPQQLTFDEFKAEVLRDYRIANESRQTSLTGRKEVLTGKAKFGIFGDGKEIAQIAMAKVFRDGDFRSGYYRDQTFMFATGLLSIEEFFAQLYANPDVIAEPASAGRAMNGHFGTRSLNDDGSWKNLMQQKNSSSDISPTGGQMPRLLGLAFASKLYRSNPTLANQMPGFTLSGNEVAFGTIGDASTSEGLFYETINAAGVLQVPMAISVWDDGYGISVAAKYQTTKQNISEVLKGFERTTDKDGYQIFTC
;
A
#
# COMPACT_ATOMS: atom_id res chain seq x y z
N PRO A 1 -13.89 -23.99 20.64
CA PRO A 1 -13.80 -24.46 19.27
C PRO A 1 -13.26 -23.30 18.45
N LYS A 2 -12.08 -23.51 17.86
CA LYS A 2 -11.54 -22.52 16.91
C LYS A 2 -12.48 -22.44 15.71
N PRO A 3 -12.87 -21.24 15.23
CA PRO A 3 -13.62 -21.12 13.99
C PRO A 3 -12.78 -21.64 12.82
N PRO A 4 -13.38 -22.08 11.71
CA PRO A 4 -12.67 -22.60 10.56
C PRO A 4 -11.74 -21.53 9.99
N LEU A 5 -10.53 -21.94 9.64
CA LEU A 5 -9.36 -21.13 9.26
C LEU A 5 -9.45 -20.50 7.85
N HIS A 6 -10.59 -20.50 7.18
CA HIS A 6 -10.70 -20.05 5.80
C HIS A 6 -11.96 -19.21 5.54
N SER A 7 -11.94 -17.96 5.96
CA SER A 7 -12.66 -16.93 5.22
C SER A 7 -11.75 -16.45 4.09
N PRO A 8 -12.20 -16.42 2.81
CA PRO A 8 -11.39 -15.88 1.74
C PRO A 8 -11.10 -14.41 2.04
N LEU A 9 -9.82 -14.02 1.89
CA LEU A 9 -9.38 -12.64 2.06
C LEU A 9 -10.14 -11.78 1.04
N LYS A 10 -10.91 -10.82 1.53
CA LYS A 10 -11.58 -9.82 0.68
C LYS A 10 -10.68 -8.60 0.57
N THR A 11 -10.34 -8.24 -0.65
CA THR A 11 -9.55 -7.04 -0.92
C THR A 11 -10.44 -6.03 -1.64
N LEU A 12 -10.51 -4.83 -1.09
CA LEU A 12 -11.26 -3.72 -1.67
C LEU A 12 -10.28 -2.75 -2.31
N PHE A 13 -10.43 -2.50 -3.60
CA PHE A 13 -9.70 -1.46 -4.32
C PHE A 13 -10.61 -0.27 -4.60
N LEU A 14 -10.21 0.91 -4.15
CA LEU A 14 -10.89 2.16 -4.44
C LEU A 14 -10.06 2.95 -5.45
N ASN A 15 -10.59 3.13 -6.65
CA ASN A 15 -9.93 3.87 -7.71
C ASN A 15 -10.62 5.24 -7.90
N PHE A 16 -9.89 6.30 -7.67
CA PHE A 16 -10.34 7.69 -7.77
C PHE A 16 -9.91 8.36 -9.08
N THR A 17 -9.33 7.61 -10.03
CA THR A 17 -8.93 8.19 -11.30
C THR A 17 -10.15 8.60 -12.11
N ARG A 18 -10.09 9.76 -12.74
CA ARG A 18 -11.11 10.23 -13.69
C ARG A 18 -11.15 9.25 -14.87
N PRO A 19 -12.34 8.92 -15.44
CA PRO A 19 -12.38 8.21 -16.70
C PRO A 19 -11.53 9.00 -17.71
N MET A 20 -10.60 8.29 -18.35
CA MET A 20 -9.70 8.90 -19.32
C MET A 20 -10.54 9.37 -20.49
N SER A 21 -10.33 10.62 -20.96
CA SER A 21 -10.95 11.10 -22.21
C SER A 21 -10.65 10.11 -23.34
N GLU A 22 -11.50 10.07 -24.35
CA GLU A 22 -11.47 9.10 -25.49
C GLU A 22 -10.14 8.99 -26.26
N SER A 23 -9.13 9.81 -25.91
CA SER A 23 -7.77 9.71 -26.48
C SER A 23 -6.85 8.72 -25.77
N THR A 24 -7.33 7.99 -24.75
CA THR A 24 -6.53 6.97 -24.12
C THR A 24 -6.46 5.75 -25.02
N GLN A 25 -5.34 5.58 -25.65
CA GLN A 25 -5.00 4.29 -26.25
C GLN A 25 -5.26 3.21 -25.21
N HIS A 26 -6.23 2.34 -25.47
CA HIS A 26 -6.38 1.10 -24.75
C HIS A 26 -5.01 0.41 -24.80
N ILE A 27 -4.27 0.45 -23.69
CA ILE A 27 -3.12 -0.42 -23.54
C ILE A 27 -3.73 -1.82 -23.60
N GLN A 28 -3.69 -2.44 -24.76
CA GLN A 28 -4.04 -3.86 -24.91
C GLN A 28 -3.14 -4.58 -23.89
N PRO A 29 -3.71 -5.40 -23.00
CA PRO A 29 -2.87 -6.19 -22.10
C PRO A 29 -1.90 -6.96 -22.96
N GLN A 30 -0.60 -6.76 -22.75
CA GLN A 30 0.44 -7.47 -23.50
C GLN A 30 0.20 -8.95 -23.24
N GLN A 31 -0.12 -9.68 -24.31
CA GLN A 31 -0.40 -11.10 -24.22
C GLN A 31 0.94 -11.80 -23.97
N LEU A 32 1.15 -12.25 -22.75
CA LEU A 32 2.35 -12.99 -22.37
C LEU A 32 2.41 -14.31 -23.14
N THR A 33 3.59 -14.71 -23.56
CA THR A 33 3.84 -16.09 -23.98
C THR A 33 3.66 -17.03 -22.78
N PHE A 34 3.49 -18.32 -23.04
CA PHE A 34 3.36 -19.31 -21.96
C PHE A 34 4.59 -19.33 -21.03
N ASP A 35 5.78 -19.19 -21.60
CA ASP A 35 7.03 -19.20 -20.81
C ASP A 35 7.17 -17.94 -19.95
N GLU A 36 6.81 -16.77 -20.47
CA GLU A 36 6.76 -15.51 -19.69
C GLU A 36 5.72 -15.60 -18.57
N PHE A 37 4.52 -16.09 -18.87
CA PHE A 37 3.48 -16.31 -17.85
C PHE A 37 3.95 -17.28 -16.77
N LYS A 38 4.56 -18.40 -17.14
CA LYS A 38 5.10 -19.38 -16.22
C LYS A 38 6.20 -18.77 -15.33
N ALA A 39 7.12 -18.02 -15.90
CA ALA A 39 8.18 -17.35 -15.17
C ALA A 39 7.61 -16.33 -14.16
N GLU A 40 6.58 -15.59 -14.58
CA GLU A 40 5.90 -14.62 -13.71
C GLU A 40 5.20 -15.31 -12.54
N VAL A 41 4.45 -16.38 -12.79
CA VAL A 41 3.77 -17.16 -11.74
C VAL A 41 4.76 -17.74 -10.75
N LEU A 42 5.88 -18.29 -11.23
CA LEU A 42 6.92 -18.84 -10.35
C LEU A 42 7.59 -17.78 -9.49
N ARG A 43 7.85 -16.60 -10.05
CA ARG A 43 8.36 -15.45 -9.31
C ARG A 43 7.38 -15.01 -8.22
N ASP A 44 6.11 -14.88 -8.55
CA ASP A 44 5.07 -14.46 -7.62
C ASP A 44 4.88 -15.47 -6.49
N TYR A 45 4.88 -16.76 -6.82
CA TYR A 45 4.85 -17.85 -5.85
C TYR A 45 6.06 -17.82 -4.90
N ARG A 46 7.26 -17.57 -5.45
CA ARG A 46 8.47 -17.44 -4.65
C ARG A 46 8.35 -16.29 -3.66
N ILE A 47 7.96 -15.09 -4.11
CA ILE A 47 7.79 -13.91 -3.24
C ILE A 47 6.73 -14.18 -2.17
N ALA A 48 5.60 -14.78 -2.53
CA ALA A 48 4.55 -15.12 -1.58
C ALA A 48 5.07 -16.09 -0.50
N ASN A 49 5.83 -17.11 -0.90
CA ASN A 49 6.41 -18.08 0.02
C ASN A 49 7.47 -17.45 0.92
N GLU A 50 8.41 -16.69 0.36
CA GLU A 50 9.44 -15.97 1.12
C GLU A 50 8.81 -15.04 2.17
N SER A 51 7.78 -14.29 1.79
CA SER A 51 7.06 -13.43 2.74
C SER A 51 6.34 -14.23 3.82
N ARG A 52 5.69 -15.34 3.48
CA ARG A 52 5.05 -16.23 4.45
C ARG A 52 6.06 -16.81 5.42
N GLN A 53 7.19 -17.32 4.93
CA GLN A 53 8.24 -17.89 5.79
C GLN A 53 8.90 -16.81 6.67
N THR A 54 9.05 -15.61 6.17
CA THR A 54 9.51 -14.45 6.95
C THR A 54 8.57 -14.17 8.12
N SER A 55 7.26 -14.18 7.89
CA SER A 55 6.25 -14.01 8.95
C SER A 55 6.31 -15.11 10.00
N LEU A 56 6.38 -16.37 9.56
CA LEU A 56 6.43 -17.51 10.47
C LEU A 56 7.71 -17.52 11.32
N THR A 57 8.86 -17.23 10.70
CA THR A 57 10.15 -17.13 11.38
C THR A 57 10.16 -15.96 12.35
N GLY A 58 9.75 -14.77 11.91
CA GLY A 58 9.70 -13.58 12.76
C GLY A 58 8.80 -13.78 13.98
N ARG A 59 7.63 -14.41 13.79
CA ARG A 59 6.73 -14.77 14.91
C ARG A 59 7.40 -15.71 15.91
N LYS A 60 8.16 -16.70 15.44
CA LYS A 60 8.94 -17.60 16.29
C LYS A 60 9.98 -16.82 17.08
N GLU A 61 10.70 -15.90 16.45
CA GLU A 61 11.72 -15.06 17.11
C GLU A 61 11.12 -14.19 18.22
N VAL A 62 9.91 -13.66 18.02
CA VAL A 62 9.17 -12.90 19.06
C VAL A 62 8.71 -13.82 20.19
N LEU A 63 8.10 -14.97 19.86
CA LEU A 63 7.58 -15.90 20.87
C LEU A 63 8.69 -16.53 21.74
N THR A 64 9.90 -16.67 21.19
CA THR A 64 11.07 -17.15 21.93
C THR A 64 11.84 -16.04 22.66
N GLY A 65 11.38 -14.81 22.58
CA GLY A 65 11.95 -13.65 23.28
C GLY A 65 13.23 -13.07 22.67
N LYS A 66 13.65 -13.57 21.50
CA LYS A 66 14.80 -13.05 20.77
C LYS A 66 14.53 -11.67 20.14
N ALA A 67 13.33 -11.49 19.61
CA ALA A 67 12.81 -10.18 19.24
C ALA A 67 11.75 -9.71 20.25
N LYS A 68 11.68 -8.41 20.51
CA LYS A 68 10.79 -7.89 21.58
C LYS A 68 9.37 -7.66 21.11
N PHE A 69 9.20 -7.37 19.82
CA PHE A 69 7.90 -7.08 19.22
C PHE A 69 7.98 -7.36 17.72
N GLY A 70 6.88 -7.80 17.12
CA GLY A 70 6.80 -8.01 15.68
C GLY A 70 5.37 -7.96 15.18
N ILE A 71 5.19 -7.35 14.02
CA ILE A 71 3.95 -7.32 13.26
C ILE A 71 4.22 -8.01 11.92
N PHE A 72 3.33 -8.91 11.52
CA PHE A 72 3.54 -9.74 10.35
C PHE A 72 2.34 -9.66 9.41
N GLY A 73 2.62 -9.67 8.11
CA GLY A 73 1.64 -9.49 7.03
C GLY A 73 1.09 -10.79 6.44
N ASP A 74 1.31 -11.93 7.08
CA ASP A 74 0.89 -13.24 6.57
C ASP A 74 -0.63 -13.30 6.33
N GLY A 75 -1.01 -13.97 5.22
CA GLY A 75 -2.39 -14.07 4.75
C GLY A 75 -2.75 -13.08 3.65
N LYS A 76 -1.91 -12.08 3.36
CA LYS A 76 -2.18 -10.98 2.41
C LYS A 76 -1.27 -11.02 1.17
N GLU A 77 -0.55 -12.12 0.98
CA GLU A 77 0.54 -12.20 0.01
C GLU A 77 0.07 -11.96 -1.42
N ILE A 78 -0.97 -12.65 -1.86
CA ILE A 78 -1.41 -12.62 -3.27
C ILE A 78 -1.94 -11.24 -3.66
N ALA A 79 -2.77 -10.66 -2.81
CA ALA A 79 -3.35 -9.34 -3.08
C ALA A 79 -2.27 -8.23 -3.12
N GLN A 80 -1.26 -8.33 -2.26
CA GLN A 80 -0.14 -7.39 -2.23
C GLN A 80 0.79 -7.55 -3.44
N ILE A 81 1.02 -8.78 -3.92
CA ILE A 81 1.75 -9.02 -5.16
C ILE A 81 0.99 -8.42 -6.35
N ALA A 82 -0.32 -8.62 -6.42
CA ALA A 82 -1.15 -8.03 -7.48
C ALA A 82 -1.06 -6.49 -7.49
N MET A 83 -1.14 -5.85 -6.33
CA MET A 83 -0.96 -4.41 -6.19
C MET A 83 0.44 -3.96 -6.61
N ALA A 84 1.47 -4.72 -6.26
CA ALA A 84 2.86 -4.39 -6.61
C ALA A 84 3.11 -4.36 -8.13
N LYS A 85 2.38 -5.17 -8.91
CA LYS A 85 2.50 -5.22 -10.38
C LYS A 85 2.08 -3.94 -11.08
N VAL A 86 1.21 -3.16 -10.48
CA VAL A 86 0.71 -1.89 -11.04
C VAL A 86 1.39 -0.66 -10.43
N PHE A 87 2.23 -0.84 -9.42
CA PHE A 87 2.98 0.22 -8.76
C PHE A 87 4.27 0.53 -9.53
N ARG A 88 4.38 1.74 -10.06
CA ARG A 88 5.44 2.16 -10.99
C ARG A 88 6.41 3.15 -10.33
N ASP A 89 7.52 3.39 -10.99
CA ASP A 89 8.42 4.48 -10.63
C ASP A 89 7.67 5.82 -10.72
N GLY A 90 7.89 6.68 -9.75
CA GLY A 90 7.15 7.94 -9.56
C GLY A 90 5.91 7.81 -8.66
N ASP A 91 5.29 6.63 -8.57
CA ASP A 91 4.16 6.42 -7.66
C ASP A 91 4.60 6.48 -6.19
N PHE A 92 3.65 6.83 -5.32
CA PHE A 92 3.86 6.94 -3.88
C PHE A 92 2.96 5.96 -3.11
N ARG A 93 3.55 5.24 -2.18
CA ARG A 93 2.81 4.49 -1.18
C ARG A 93 2.68 5.31 0.11
N SER A 94 1.49 5.34 0.70
CA SER A 94 1.23 5.68 2.10
C SER A 94 0.44 4.53 2.72
N GLY A 95 1.15 3.58 3.28
CA GLY A 95 0.61 2.31 3.74
C GLY A 95 0.77 2.10 5.24
N TYR A 96 0.71 0.84 5.65
CA TYR A 96 0.80 0.45 7.05
C TYR A 96 1.62 -0.83 7.25
N TYR A 97 1.80 -1.20 8.49
CA TYR A 97 2.74 -2.21 8.96
C TYR A 97 2.52 -3.66 8.45
N ARG A 98 1.44 -3.96 7.73
CA ARG A 98 1.23 -5.31 7.15
C ARG A 98 1.58 -5.41 5.68
N ASP A 99 2.17 -4.38 5.07
CA ASP A 99 2.51 -4.33 3.65
C ASP A 99 3.84 -5.04 3.31
N GLN A 100 4.30 -5.91 4.16
CA GLN A 100 5.55 -6.66 4.04
C GLN A 100 5.73 -7.29 2.65
N THR A 101 4.72 -8.01 2.15
CA THR A 101 4.80 -8.68 0.85
C THR A 101 4.85 -7.67 -0.30
N PHE A 102 4.10 -6.58 -0.20
CA PHE A 102 4.16 -5.49 -1.17
C PHE A 102 5.57 -4.89 -1.25
N MET A 103 6.20 -4.66 -0.10
CA MET A 103 7.56 -4.12 -0.05
C MET A 103 8.58 -5.09 -0.66
N PHE A 104 8.47 -6.40 -0.41
CA PHE A 104 9.30 -7.42 -1.06
C PHE A 104 9.05 -7.48 -2.58
N ALA A 105 7.79 -7.50 -3.00
CA ALA A 105 7.41 -7.60 -4.41
C ALA A 105 7.83 -6.38 -5.24
N THR A 106 7.89 -5.21 -4.61
CA THR A 106 8.37 -3.97 -5.26
C THR A 106 9.88 -3.78 -5.20
N GLY A 107 10.60 -4.62 -4.45
CA GLY A 107 12.05 -4.51 -4.24
C GLY A 107 12.45 -3.38 -3.30
N LEU A 108 11.51 -2.85 -2.52
CA LEU A 108 11.75 -1.76 -1.56
C LEU A 108 12.19 -2.25 -0.18
N LEU A 109 12.22 -3.55 0.03
CA LEU A 109 12.65 -4.21 1.26
C LEU A 109 13.22 -5.57 0.92
N SER A 110 14.35 -5.93 1.52
CA SER A 110 14.89 -7.29 1.53
C SER A 110 14.46 -8.04 2.79
N ILE A 111 14.63 -9.37 2.78
CA ILE A 111 14.37 -10.22 3.97
C ILE A 111 15.36 -9.86 5.08
N GLU A 112 16.61 -9.58 4.73
CA GLU A 112 17.66 -9.17 5.64
C GLU A 112 17.33 -7.86 6.35
N GLU A 113 16.87 -6.85 5.61
CA GLU A 113 16.44 -5.56 6.16
C GLU A 113 15.20 -5.72 7.07
N PHE A 114 14.27 -6.60 6.70
CA PHE A 114 13.12 -6.91 7.55
C PHE A 114 13.54 -7.48 8.91
N PHE A 115 14.47 -8.43 8.93
CA PHE A 115 14.98 -8.98 10.19
C PHE A 115 15.90 -8.00 10.92
N ALA A 116 16.67 -7.18 10.22
CA ALA A 116 17.43 -6.10 10.84
C ALA A 116 16.51 -5.13 11.61
N GLN A 117 15.38 -4.76 11.00
CA GLN A 117 14.37 -3.95 11.69
C GLN A 117 13.73 -4.70 12.87
N LEU A 118 13.40 -5.99 12.70
CA LEU A 118 12.82 -6.82 13.78
C LEU A 118 13.71 -6.89 15.02
N TYR A 119 15.03 -6.94 14.81
CA TYR A 119 16.04 -6.97 15.88
C TYR A 119 16.52 -5.58 16.32
N ALA A 120 15.94 -4.51 15.77
CA ALA A 120 16.33 -3.13 16.05
C ALA A 120 17.84 -2.89 15.80
N ASN A 121 18.36 -3.37 14.68
CA ASN A 121 19.75 -3.19 14.30
C ASN A 121 20.05 -1.70 14.06
N PRO A 122 21.01 -1.08 14.78
CA PRO A 122 21.31 0.34 14.64
C PRO A 122 22.16 0.68 13.40
N ASP A 123 22.65 -0.31 12.68
CA ASP A 123 23.44 -0.10 11.47
C ASP A 123 22.56 0.41 10.32
N VAL A 124 22.85 1.60 9.82
CA VAL A 124 22.13 2.26 8.73
C VAL A 124 22.27 1.55 7.37
N ILE A 125 23.24 0.67 7.22
CA ILE A 125 23.42 -0.15 6.01
C ILE A 125 22.52 -1.39 6.10
N ALA A 126 22.48 -2.02 7.26
CA ALA A 126 21.66 -3.22 7.48
C ALA A 126 20.16 -2.90 7.61
N GLU A 127 19.82 -1.76 8.23
CA GLU A 127 18.44 -1.28 8.36
C GLU A 127 18.35 0.19 7.90
N PRO A 128 18.23 0.41 6.58
CA PRO A 128 18.31 1.75 6.00
C PRO A 128 17.09 2.64 6.26
N ALA A 129 15.94 2.05 6.62
CA ALA A 129 14.70 2.81 6.82
C ALA A 129 14.73 3.67 8.10
N SER A 130 15.26 3.13 9.20
CA SER A 130 15.19 3.80 10.51
C SER A 130 16.43 3.63 11.40
N ALA A 131 17.41 2.81 11.02
CA ALA A 131 18.54 2.43 11.88
C ALA A 131 18.07 1.86 13.23
N GLY A 132 17.12 0.92 13.18
CA GLY A 132 16.56 0.25 14.35
C GLY A 132 15.65 1.10 15.25
N ARG A 133 15.28 2.31 14.82
CA ARG A 133 14.45 3.23 15.65
C ARG A 133 12.96 3.04 15.45
N ALA A 134 12.52 2.53 14.29
CA ALA A 134 11.11 2.22 14.05
C ALA A 134 10.77 0.82 14.57
N MET A 135 9.50 0.62 14.92
CA MET A 135 8.99 -0.73 15.16
C MET A 135 9.05 -1.55 13.87
N ASN A 136 9.18 -2.87 14.01
CA ASN A 136 9.09 -3.79 12.87
C ASN A 136 7.79 -3.56 12.07
N GLY A 137 7.91 -3.64 10.75
CA GLY A 137 6.80 -3.42 9.83
C GLY A 137 6.57 -1.94 9.50
N HIS A 138 7.45 -1.02 9.89
CA HIS A 138 7.39 0.38 9.52
C HIS A 138 8.41 0.66 8.42
N PHE A 139 7.92 0.90 7.21
CA PHE A 139 8.72 1.03 6.01
C PHE A 139 8.77 2.48 5.53
N GLY A 140 9.76 2.78 4.72
CA GLY A 140 9.91 4.08 4.08
C GLY A 140 11.08 4.06 3.10
N THR A 141 11.04 4.92 2.09
CA THR A 141 12.14 5.10 1.14
C THR A 141 12.86 6.41 1.42
N ARG A 142 14.17 6.42 1.14
CA ARG A 142 14.96 7.66 1.25
C ARG A 142 14.69 8.55 0.05
N SER A 143 14.32 9.80 0.32
CA SER A 143 14.05 10.83 -0.69
C SER A 143 15.25 11.74 -0.93
N LEU A 144 16.27 11.68 -0.08
CA LEU A 144 17.48 12.50 -0.17
C LEU A 144 18.71 11.65 -0.51
N ASN A 145 19.64 12.26 -1.21
CA ASN A 145 21.00 11.79 -1.39
C ASN A 145 21.83 12.04 -0.11
N ASP A 146 23.03 11.47 -0.03
CA ASP A 146 23.91 11.62 1.15
C ASP A 146 24.39 13.05 1.36
N ASP A 147 24.41 13.88 0.31
CA ASP A 147 24.73 15.31 0.35
C ASP A 147 23.54 16.20 0.77
N GLY A 148 22.39 15.60 1.04
CA GLY A 148 21.15 16.30 1.41
C GLY A 148 20.32 16.84 0.24
N SER A 149 20.75 16.66 -1.00
CA SER A 149 19.97 17.01 -2.18
C SER A 149 18.83 16.02 -2.40
N TRP A 150 17.77 16.47 -3.07
CA TRP A 150 16.65 15.61 -3.42
C TRP A 150 17.05 14.60 -4.51
N LYS A 151 16.63 13.34 -4.31
CA LYS A 151 16.63 12.35 -5.38
C LYS A 151 15.60 12.71 -6.44
N ASN A 152 15.78 12.19 -7.65
CA ASN A 152 14.71 12.21 -8.63
C ASN A 152 13.66 11.13 -8.26
N LEU A 153 12.61 11.54 -7.57
CA LEU A 153 11.56 10.65 -7.07
C LEU A 153 10.77 9.99 -8.21
N MET A 154 10.87 10.52 -9.42
CA MET A 154 10.22 9.96 -10.61
C MET A 154 10.96 8.78 -11.22
N GLN A 155 12.18 8.51 -10.76
CA GLN A 155 13.02 7.39 -11.21
C GLN A 155 13.11 6.27 -10.15
N GLN A 156 12.27 6.33 -9.15
CA GLN A 156 12.18 5.30 -8.12
C GLN A 156 10.73 5.09 -7.68
N LYS A 157 10.45 3.94 -7.12
CA LYS A 157 9.24 3.69 -6.34
C LYS A 157 9.37 4.38 -4.99
N ASN A 158 8.32 5.04 -4.53
CA ASN A 158 8.38 5.84 -3.30
C ASN A 158 7.43 5.29 -2.24
N SER A 159 7.92 5.18 -1.02
CA SER A 159 7.10 4.92 0.15
C SER A 159 7.34 6.01 1.17
N SER A 160 6.29 6.75 1.53
CA SER A 160 6.37 7.62 2.70
C SER A 160 6.58 6.77 3.96
N SER A 161 7.31 7.29 4.94
CA SER A 161 7.58 6.55 6.18
C SER A 161 6.27 6.18 6.88
N ASP A 162 6.12 4.90 7.21
CA ASP A 162 4.96 4.45 7.97
C ASP A 162 4.93 5.06 9.37
N ILE A 163 3.73 5.20 9.90
CA ILE A 163 3.48 5.74 11.23
C ILE A 163 2.63 4.76 12.04
N SER A 164 2.82 4.74 13.35
CA SER A 164 2.13 3.80 14.23
C SER A 164 0.65 4.13 14.49
N PRO A 165 0.20 5.40 14.52
CA PRO A 165 -1.22 5.71 14.75
C PRO A 165 -2.12 5.07 13.69
N THR A 166 -3.09 4.29 14.14
CA THR A 166 -4.05 3.58 13.28
C THR A 166 -4.81 4.55 12.39
N GLY A 167 -4.83 4.29 11.09
CA GLY A 167 -5.49 5.16 10.10
C GLY A 167 -4.73 6.47 9.79
N GLY A 168 -3.67 6.80 10.51
CA GLY A 168 -2.94 8.06 10.35
C GLY A 168 -2.25 8.24 8.99
N GLN A 169 -2.04 7.16 8.23
CA GLN A 169 -1.53 7.23 6.86
C GLN A 169 -2.54 7.81 5.85
N MET A 170 -3.82 7.80 6.17
CA MET A 170 -4.89 8.15 5.24
C MET A 170 -4.87 9.63 4.81
N PRO A 171 -4.76 10.63 5.70
CA PRO A 171 -4.66 12.03 5.28
C PRO A 171 -3.41 12.32 4.45
N ARG A 172 -2.29 11.67 4.76
CA ARG A 172 -1.07 11.81 3.96
C ARG A 172 -1.23 11.24 2.55
N LEU A 173 -1.91 10.09 2.44
CA LEU A 173 -2.26 9.49 1.15
C LEU A 173 -3.05 10.49 0.29
N LEU A 174 -4.06 11.12 0.87
CA LEU A 174 -4.86 12.16 0.22
C LEU A 174 -3.98 13.33 -0.24
N GLY A 175 -3.05 13.79 0.62
CA GLY A 175 -2.13 14.88 0.29
C GLY A 175 -1.22 14.54 -0.89
N LEU A 176 -0.66 13.33 -0.95
CA LEU A 176 0.17 12.86 -2.07
C LEU A 176 -0.64 12.84 -3.38
N ALA A 177 -1.85 12.30 -3.35
CA ALA A 177 -2.73 12.26 -4.51
C ALA A 177 -3.17 13.67 -4.94
N PHE A 178 -3.41 14.57 -4.00
CA PHE A 178 -3.77 15.95 -4.29
C PHE A 178 -2.62 16.74 -4.92
N ALA A 179 -1.39 16.52 -4.47
CA ALA A 179 -0.21 17.09 -5.10
C ALA A 179 -0.10 16.69 -6.57
N SER A 180 -0.25 15.40 -6.88
CA SER A 180 -0.28 14.91 -8.27
C SER A 180 -1.35 15.59 -9.11
N LYS A 181 -2.57 15.75 -8.56
CA LYS A 181 -3.65 16.49 -9.24
C LYS A 181 -3.28 17.95 -9.51
N LEU A 182 -2.65 18.63 -8.55
CA LEU A 182 -2.21 20.01 -8.71
C LEU A 182 -1.16 20.15 -9.82
N TYR A 183 -0.18 19.27 -9.86
CA TYR A 183 0.81 19.24 -10.94
C TYR A 183 0.16 19.03 -12.31
N ARG A 184 -0.81 18.12 -12.41
CA ARG A 184 -1.56 17.89 -13.66
C ARG A 184 -2.35 19.11 -14.12
N SER A 185 -2.93 19.84 -13.19
CA SER A 185 -3.76 21.03 -13.50
C SER A 185 -2.96 22.31 -13.67
N ASN A 186 -1.69 22.34 -13.24
CA ASN A 186 -0.82 23.51 -13.28
C ASN A 186 0.57 23.17 -13.84
N PRO A 187 0.75 23.20 -15.17
CA PRO A 187 2.03 22.91 -15.81
C PRO A 187 3.19 23.82 -15.34
N THR A 188 2.90 25.08 -14.99
CA THR A 188 3.92 25.99 -14.47
C THR A 188 4.49 25.48 -13.15
N LEU A 189 3.62 25.03 -12.24
CA LEU A 189 4.04 24.43 -10.98
C LEU A 189 4.82 23.12 -11.22
N ALA A 190 4.33 22.26 -12.11
CA ALA A 190 5.01 21.01 -12.44
C ALA A 190 6.44 21.24 -12.97
N ASN A 191 6.62 22.23 -13.83
CA ASN A 191 7.93 22.60 -14.38
C ASN A 191 8.91 23.17 -13.33
N GLN A 192 8.39 23.73 -12.23
CA GLN A 192 9.21 24.23 -11.11
C GLN A 192 9.61 23.12 -10.14
N MET A 193 9.07 21.91 -10.29
CA MET A 193 9.28 20.79 -9.39
C MET A 193 9.88 19.56 -10.12
N PRO A 194 11.02 19.73 -10.81
CA PRO A 194 11.67 18.63 -11.52
C PRO A 194 12.07 17.54 -10.51
N GLY A 195 11.84 16.28 -10.87
CA GLY A 195 12.11 15.14 -10.00
C GLY A 195 11.02 14.83 -8.97
N PHE A 196 9.96 15.64 -8.88
CA PHE A 196 8.81 15.39 -7.99
C PHE A 196 7.55 14.98 -8.73
N THR A 197 7.50 15.19 -10.03
CA THR A 197 6.33 14.87 -10.85
C THR A 197 6.69 14.61 -12.32
N LEU A 198 5.94 13.73 -12.95
CA LEU A 198 5.86 13.53 -14.41
C LEU A 198 4.52 14.09 -14.89
N SER A 199 4.34 15.41 -14.81
CA SER A 199 3.11 16.11 -15.20
C SER A 199 1.85 15.60 -14.45
N GLY A 200 1.99 15.17 -13.21
CA GLY A 200 0.89 14.68 -12.39
C GLY A 200 0.37 13.30 -12.78
N ASN A 201 1.19 12.46 -13.40
CA ASN A 201 0.81 11.09 -13.77
C ASN A 201 0.98 10.08 -12.63
N GLU A 202 1.57 10.49 -11.52
CA GLU A 202 1.79 9.67 -10.36
C GLU A 202 0.47 9.33 -9.66
N VAL A 203 0.36 8.12 -9.17
CA VAL A 203 -0.76 7.64 -8.36
C VAL A 203 -0.29 7.45 -6.92
N ALA A 204 -1.12 7.85 -5.97
CA ALA A 204 -0.90 7.54 -4.57
C ALA A 204 -1.62 6.24 -4.19
N PHE A 205 -0.85 5.27 -3.73
CA PHE A 205 -1.33 3.96 -3.29
C PHE A 205 -1.42 3.91 -1.77
N GLY A 206 -2.59 3.58 -1.26
CA GLY A 206 -2.82 3.43 0.17
C GLY A 206 -3.26 2.02 0.54
N THR A 207 -2.90 1.62 1.75
CA THR A 207 -3.31 0.35 2.32
C THR A 207 -3.83 0.55 3.74
N ILE A 208 -4.82 -0.23 4.12
CA ILE A 208 -5.42 -0.18 5.46
C ILE A 208 -6.05 -1.54 5.79
N GLY A 209 -6.04 -1.93 7.06
CA GLY A 209 -6.79 -3.10 7.52
C GLY A 209 -8.27 -2.77 7.70
N ASP A 210 -9.14 -3.77 7.58
CA ASP A 210 -10.59 -3.65 7.73
C ASP A 210 -10.99 -3.02 9.07
N ALA A 211 -10.44 -3.47 10.17
CA ALA A 211 -10.73 -2.89 11.48
C ALA A 211 -10.33 -1.41 11.58
N SER A 212 -9.22 -1.03 10.94
CA SER A 212 -8.73 0.35 10.93
C SER A 212 -9.61 1.29 10.11
N THR A 213 -10.49 0.78 9.26
CA THR A 213 -11.48 1.61 8.54
C THR A 213 -12.53 2.21 9.48
N SER A 214 -12.61 1.75 10.73
CA SER A 214 -13.47 2.34 11.76
C SER A 214 -12.95 3.68 12.31
N GLU A 215 -11.69 4.04 12.01
CA GLU A 215 -11.12 5.34 12.38
C GLU A 215 -11.73 6.49 11.58
N GLY A 216 -12.03 7.62 12.23
CA GLY A 216 -12.61 8.80 11.59
C GLY A 216 -11.80 9.28 10.39
N LEU A 217 -10.47 9.27 10.49
CA LEU A 217 -9.54 9.66 9.42
C LEU A 217 -9.74 8.87 8.12
N PHE A 218 -10.20 7.63 8.18
CA PHE A 218 -10.55 6.86 6.98
C PHE A 218 -11.72 7.51 6.24
N TYR A 219 -12.83 7.75 6.92
CA TYR A 219 -14.03 8.33 6.30
C TYR A 219 -13.81 9.77 5.82
N GLU A 220 -13.08 10.58 6.58
CA GLU A 220 -12.69 11.92 6.18
C GLU A 220 -11.88 11.89 4.89
N THR A 221 -10.90 10.99 4.79
CA THR A 221 -10.06 10.80 3.60
C THR A 221 -10.89 10.34 2.39
N ILE A 222 -11.76 9.35 2.58
CA ILE A 222 -12.63 8.81 1.53
C ILE A 222 -13.56 9.91 0.99
N ASN A 223 -14.19 10.65 1.88
CA ASN A 223 -15.06 11.75 1.49
C ASN A 223 -14.28 12.83 0.73
N ALA A 224 -13.16 13.28 1.25
CA ALA A 224 -12.34 14.31 0.61
C ALA A 224 -11.79 13.85 -0.75
N ALA A 225 -11.38 12.59 -0.87
CA ALA A 225 -10.91 12.02 -2.13
C ALA A 225 -12.01 12.01 -3.20
N GLY A 226 -13.26 11.67 -2.82
CA GLY A 226 -14.42 11.72 -3.69
C GLY A 226 -14.75 13.14 -4.15
N VAL A 227 -14.70 14.12 -3.26
CA VAL A 227 -14.91 15.54 -3.58
C VAL A 227 -13.80 16.07 -4.47
N LEU A 228 -12.55 15.77 -4.15
CA LEU A 228 -11.37 16.28 -4.85
C LEU A 228 -11.07 15.53 -6.15
N GLN A 229 -11.62 14.34 -6.37
CA GLN A 229 -11.34 13.50 -7.55
C GLN A 229 -9.82 13.39 -7.81
N VAL A 230 -9.08 12.86 -6.85
CA VAL A 230 -7.61 12.73 -6.87
C VAL A 230 -7.16 11.37 -7.42
N PRO A 231 -5.95 11.25 -8.01
CA PRO A 231 -5.40 9.99 -8.49
C PRO A 231 -4.91 9.14 -7.31
N MET A 232 -5.83 8.40 -6.70
CA MET A 232 -5.59 7.60 -5.50
C MET A 232 -6.16 6.19 -5.68
N ALA A 233 -5.43 5.20 -5.19
CA ALA A 233 -5.89 3.81 -5.08
C ALA A 233 -5.74 3.35 -3.63
N ILE A 234 -6.81 2.84 -3.04
CA ILE A 234 -6.81 2.30 -1.67
C ILE A 234 -7.13 0.82 -1.71
N SER A 235 -6.30 0.03 -1.02
CA SER A 235 -6.55 -1.39 -0.78
C SER A 235 -6.90 -1.61 0.68
N VAL A 236 -8.08 -2.16 0.93
CA VAL A 236 -8.49 -2.58 2.27
C VAL A 236 -8.22 -4.09 2.39
N TRP A 237 -7.33 -4.45 3.30
CA TRP A 237 -7.02 -5.85 3.59
C TRP A 237 -8.02 -6.37 4.63
N ASP A 238 -9.09 -7.01 4.15
CA ASP A 238 -10.20 -7.49 4.98
C ASP A 238 -10.01 -8.98 5.30
N ASP A 239 -9.64 -9.29 6.53
CA ASP A 239 -9.57 -10.65 7.06
C ASP A 239 -10.68 -10.95 8.09
N GLY A 240 -11.62 -10.01 8.25
CA GLY A 240 -12.78 -10.14 9.12
C GLY A 240 -12.50 -9.96 10.61
N TYR A 241 -11.28 -9.52 10.98
CA TYR A 241 -10.87 -9.36 12.37
C TYR A 241 -9.97 -8.15 12.59
N GLY A 242 -10.21 -7.42 13.70
CA GLY A 242 -9.24 -6.50 14.28
C GLY A 242 -8.58 -7.16 15.48
N ILE A 243 -7.37 -7.69 15.32
CA ILE A 243 -6.66 -8.52 16.32
C ILE A 243 -7.52 -9.74 16.69
N SER A 244 -8.32 -9.66 17.75
CA SER A 244 -9.21 -10.72 18.26
C SER A 244 -10.70 -10.38 18.11
N VAL A 245 -11.02 -9.17 17.63
CA VAL A 245 -12.41 -8.68 17.54
C VAL A 245 -12.93 -8.92 16.13
N ALA A 246 -14.01 -9.71 16.02
CA ALA A 246 -14.62 -10.00 14.73
C ALA A 246 -15.31 -8.76 14.13
N ALA A 247 -15.33 -8.66 12.80
CA ALA A 247 -15.89 -7.53 12.04
C ALA A 247 -17.31 -7.17 12.45
N LYS A 248 -18.15 -8.14 12.86
CA LYS A 248 -19.53 -7.91 13.35
C LYS A 248 -19.64 -7.01 14.57
N TYR A 249 -18.57 -6.83 15.32
CA TYR A 249 -18.50 -5.94 16.48
C TYR A 249 -17.81 -4.60 16.19
N GLN A 250 -17.27 -4.43 14.98
CA GLN A 250 -16.50 -3.25 14.60
C GLN A 250 -17.13 -2.50 13.43
N THR A 251 -17.70 -3.21 12.45
CA THR A 251 -18.13 -2.65 11.19
C THR A 251 -19.61 -2.91 10.96
N THR A 252 -20.39 -1.85 10.85
CA THR A 252 -21.79 -1.97 10.40
C THR A 252 -21.83 -2.64 9.02
N LYS A 253 -22.89 -3.42 8.73
CA LYS A 253 -22.97 -4.31 7.54
C LYS A 253 -21.92 -5.43 7.50
N GLN A 254 -20.92 -5.46 8.38
CA GLN A 254 -19.87 -6.47 8.43
C GLN A 254 -19.08 -6.63 7.09
N ASN A 255 -19.14 -5.61 6.24
CA ASN A 255 -18.54 -5.61 4.91
C ASN A 255 -18.25 -4.16 4.51
N ILE A 256 -16.98 -3.85 4.23
CA ILE A 256 -16.54 -2.48 3.93
C ILE A 256 -17.10 -1.98 2.59
N SER A 257 -17.18 -2.83 1.56
CA SER A 257 -17.75 -2.43 0.27
C SER A 257 -19.21 -2.03 0.42
N GLU A 258 -19.99 -2.75 1.23
CA GLU A 258 -21.40 -2.39 1.49
C GLU A 258 -21.54 -1.09 2.29
N VAL A 259 -20.62 -0.82 3.21
CA VAL A 259 -20.58 0.45 3.95
C VAL A 259 -20.27 1.62 3.01
N LEU A 260 -19.35 1.41 2.06
CA LEU A 260 -18.88 2.45 1.15
C LEU A 260 -19.74 2.61 -0.11
N LYS A 261 -20.80 1.80 -0.28
CA LYS A 261 -21.63 1.81 -1.47
C LYS A 261 -22.22 3.19 -1.82
N GLY A 262 -22.50 4.01 -0.80
CA GLY A 262 -22.96 5.39 -1.00
C GLY A 262 -21.92 6.34 -1.60
N PHE A 263 -20.66 5.93 -1.67
CA PHE A 263 -19.56 6.66 -2.31
C PHE A 263 -19.23 6.14 -3.71
N GLU A 264 -19.92 5.08 -4.16
CA GLU A 264 -19.69 4.51 -5.47
C GLU A 264 -20.04 5.51 -6.58
N ARG A 265 -19.24 5.55 -7.61
CA ARG A 265 -19.40 6.47 -8.74
C ARG A 265 -20.68 6.17 -9.50
N THR A 266 -21.53 7.17 -9.64
CA THR A 266 -22.76 7.13 -10.44
C THR A 266 -22.66 8.01 -11.68
N THR A 267 -21.80 9.02 -11.65
CA THR A 267 -21.51 9.95 -12.76
C THR A 267 -20.01 10.18 -12.89
N ASP A 268 -19.57 10.83 -13.96
CA ASP A 268 -18.15 11.17 -14.17
C ASP A 268 -17.59 12.18 -13.16
N LYS A 269 -18.42 12.77 -12.33
CA LYS A 269 -18.07 13.88 -11.43
C LYS A 269 -18.22 13.55 -9.95
N ASP A 270 -18.73 12.37 -9.61
CA ASP A 270 -18.95 11.96 -8.24
C ASP A 270 -18.25 10.64 -7.91
N GLY A 271 -18.04 10.41 -6.63
CA GLY A 271 -17.63 9.13 -6.07
C GLY A 271 -16.37 8.53 -6.70
N TYR A 272 -16.24 7.23 -6.53
CA TYR A 272 -15.10 6.44 -7.02
C TYR A 272 -15.54 5.00 -7.33
N GLN A 273 -14.69 4.26 -8.03
CA GLN A 273 -14.96 2.85 -8.32
C GLN A 273 -14.62 1.97 -7.12
N ILE A 274 -15.49 1.03 -6.81
CA ILE A 274 -15.32 0.06 -5.74
C ILE A 274 -15.23 -1.34 -6.36
N PHE A 275 -14.17 -2.07 -6.03
CA PHE A 275 -13.96 -3.44 -6.47
C PHE A 275 -13.82 -4.35 -5.25
N THR A 276 -14.53 -5.48 -5.27
CA THR A 276 -14.40 -6.53 -4.25
C THR A 276 -13.85 -7.78 -4.91
N CYS A 277 -12.72 -8.29 -4.40
CA CYS A 277 -12.01 -9.46 -4.94
C CYS A 277 -11.98 -10.59 -3.92
#